data_208bbb0972129aa47d8a6ffbccc5f815
#
_entry.id   208bbb0972129aa47d8a6ffbccc5f815
#
_cell.length_a   1.000
_cell.length_b   1.000
_cell.length_c   1.000
_cell.angle_alpha   90.00
_cell.angle_beta   90.00
_cell.angle_gamma   90.00
#
_symmetry.space_group_name_H-M   'P 1'
#
loop_
_entity.id
_entity.type
_entity.pdbx_description
1 polymer ?
#
loop_
_entity_poly.entity_id
_entity_poly.type
_entity_poly.pdbx_seq_one_letter_code
_entity_poly.pdbx_strand_id
1 'polypeptide(L)'
;MFTNREGCTLYEKTIHNRAPTYIRRELGAVYWEEKQEQNSGADRSPRNEVFVSIPVTSVKGYIPQKDDRIVGEIISDEQPPNTAITIMSVSDFLYGSPSAQHIEVIAK
;
A
#
# COMPACT_ATOMS: atom_id res chain seq x y z
N MET A 1 -14.80 -1.58 4.82
CA MET A 1 -15.43 -0.89 3.68
C MET A 1 -14.48 -0.88 2.49
N PHE A 2 -14.96 -1.34 1.35
CA PHE A 2 -14.22 -1.29 0.11
C PHE A 2 -14.45 0.05 -0.57
N THR A 3 -13.38 0.75 -0.92
CA THR A 3 -13.49 1.96 -1.72
C THR A 3 -12.52 1.87 -2.89
N ASN A 4 -12.95 2.37 -4.04
CA ASN A 4 -12.08 2.53 -5.17
C ASN A 4 -11.36 3.86 -5.03
N ARG A 5 -10.04 3.82 -5.14
CA ARG A 5 -9.23 5.03 -5.16
C ARG A 5 -8.76 5.27 -6.59
N GLU A 6 -8.83 6.50 -7.06
CA GLU A 6 -8.39 6.85 -8.41
C GLU A 6 -6.88 6.75 -8.57
N GLY A 7 -6.17 6.81 -7.47
CA GLY A 7 -4.73 6.65 -7.44
C GLY A 7 -4.25 6.67 -6.01
N CYS A 8 -2.99 6.28 -5.82
CA CYS A 8 -2.36 6.36 -4.53
C CYS A 8 -0.88 6.70 -4.70
N THR A 9 -0.24 7.11 -3.61
CA THR A 9 1.17 7.45 -3.61
C THR A 9 1.93 6.38 -2.86
N LEU A 10 2.94 5.81 -3.52
CA LEU A 10 3.82 4.81 -2.94
C LEU A 10 5.18 5.43 -2.70
N TYR A 11 5.77 5.10 -1.57
CA TYR A 11 7.12 5.53 -1.25
C TYR A 11 8.00 4.30 -1.17
N GLU A 12 8.81 4.11 -2.19
CA GLU A 12 9.76 3.00 -2.25
C GLU A 12 10.87 3.24 -1.24
N LYS A 13 11.03 2.30 -0.30
CA LYS A 13 12.09 2.41 0.70
C LYS A 13 13.42 2.04 0.09
N THR A 14 14.40 2.92 0.23
CA THR A 14 15.78 2.65 -0.15
C THR A 14 16.67 2.93 1.05
N ILE A 15 17.89 2.41 1.02
CA ILE A 15 18.86 2.68 2.07
C ILE A 15 20.05 3.40 1.45
N HIS A 16 20.34 4.59 2.00
CA HIS A 16 21.44 5.40 1.54
C HIS A 16 22.25 5.84 2.75
N ASN A 17 23.54 5.54 2.77
CA ASN A 17 24.43 5.85 3.90
C ASN A 17 23.87 5.32 5.22
N ARG A 18 23.35 4.09 5.23
CA ARG A 18 22.78 3.42 6.40
C ARG A 18 21.50 4.08 6.93
N ALA A 19 20.93 5.02 6.20
CA ALA A 19 19.69 5.67 6.58
C ALA A 19 18.59 5.32 5.57
N PRO A 20 17.37 5.08 6.02
CA PRO A 20 16.26 4.86 5.08
C PRO A 20 15.91 6.15 4.36
N THR A 21 15.75 6.06 3.06
CA THR A 21 15.20 7.13 2.24
C THR A 21 14.08 6.57 1.41
N TYR A 22 13.28 7.43 0.81
CA TYR A 22 12.10 7.00 0.07
C TYR A 22 12.05 7.69 -1.27
N ILE A 23 11.64 6.92 -2.29
CA ILE A 23 11.41 7.45 -3.64
C ILE A 23 9.90 7.48 -3.85
N ARG A 24 9.38 8.67 -4.14
CA ARG A 24 7.95 8.86 -4.38
C ARG A 24 7.57 8.26 -5.73
N ARG A 25 6.51 7.47 -5.73
CA ARG A 25 5.95 6.89 -6.95
C ARG A 25 4.44 7.03 -6.92
N GLU A 26 3.84 7.22 -8.08
CA GLU A 26 2.38 7.25 -8.20
C GLU A 26 1.90 5.94 -8.78
N LEU A 27 0.83 5.42 -8.21
CA LEU A 27 0.12 4.26 -8.74
C LEU A 27 -1.20 4.73 -9.33
N GLY A 28 -1.75 3.93 -10.24
CA GLY A 28 -3.07 4.19 -10.78
C GLY A 28 -4.17 3.74 -9.83
N ALA A 29 -5.36 3.51 -10.37
CA ALA A 29 -6.52 3.14 -9.57
C ALA A 29 -6.30 1.83 -8.81
N VAL A 30 -6.75 1.79 -7.57
CA VAL A 30 -6.61 0.63 -6.69
C VAL A 30 -7.91 0.40 -5.92
N TYR A 31 -8.09 -0.80 -5.39
CA TYR A 31 -9.12 -1.10 -4.42
C TYR A 31 -8.52 -0.98 -3.03
N TRP A 32 -9.18 -0.24 -2.17
CA TRP A 32 -8.68 0.09 -0.84
C TRP A 32 -9.72 -0.33 0.19
N GLU A 33 -9.36 -1.24 1.08
CA GLU A 33 -10.26 -1.71 2.14
C GLU A 33 -9.61 -1.49 3.49
N GLU A 34 -10.22 -0.67 4.31
CA GLU A 34 -9.78 -0.48 5.69
C GLU A 34 -10.51 -1.46 6.57
N LYS A 35 -9.73 -2.26 7.31
CA LYS A 35 -10.26 -3.22 8.26
C LYS A 35 -9.91 -2.77 9.66
N GLN A 36 -10.93 -2.61 10.49
CA GLN A 36 -10.74 -2.31 11.89
C GLN A 36 -11.08 -3.56 12.69
N GLU A 37 -10.08 -4.18 13.30
CA GLU A 37 -10.33 -5.30 14.18
C GLU A 37 -10.70 -4.78 15.55
N GLN A 38 -11.92 -5.11 15.99
CA GLN A 38 -12.32 -4.86 17.36
C GLN A 38 -12.19 -6.19 18.11
N ASN A 39 -11.23 -6.24 19.00
CA ASN A 39 -11.11 -7.37 19.90
C ASN A 39 -11.92 -7.09 21.16
N SER A 40 -12.70 -8.05 21.58
CA SER A 40 -13.51 -7.92 22.79
C SER A 40 -12.73 -8.21 24.08
N GLY A 41 -11.44 -8.44 24.00
CA GLY A 41 -10.61 -8.68 25.16
C GLY A 41 -10.23 -7.41 25.91
N ALA A 42 -9.74 -7.57 27.12
CA ALA A 42 -9.60 -6.49 28.09
C ALA A 42 -8.48 -5.49 27.74
N ASP A 43 -7.53 -5.82 26.90
CA ASP A 43 -6.34 -5.00 26.65
C ASP A 43 -6.12 -4.76 25.17
N ARG A 44 -7.18 -4.49 24.42
CA ARG A 44 -7.07 -4.41 22.98
C ARG A 44 -7.02 -3.01 22.47
N SER A 45 -5.92 -2.70 21.81
CA SER A 45 -5.88 -1.56 20.92
C SER A 45 -6.51 -1.97 19.59
N PRO A 46 -7.35 -1.14 19.00
CA PRO A 46 -7.84 -1.42 17.66
C PRO A 46 -6.66 -1.52 16.70
N ARG A 47 -6.59 -2.58 15.94
CA ARG A 47 -5.61 -2.72 14.87
C ARG A 47 -6.27 -2.31 13.59
N ASN A 48 -5.79 -1.24 13.01
CA ASN A 48 -6.26 -0.81 11.70
C ASN A 48 -5.34 -1.41 10.66
N GLU A 49 -5.92 -2.27 9.84
CA GLU A 49 -5.21 -2.93 8.78
C GLU A 49 -5.86 -2.50 7.47
N VAL A 50 -5.03 -2.25 6.47
CA VAL A 50 -5.51 -1.85 5.14
C VAL A 50 -5.13 -2.92 4.15
N PHE A 51 -6.11 -3.37 3.39
CA PHE A 51 -5.91 -4.27 2.27
C PHE A 51 -6.01 -3.45 0.99
N VAL A 52 -5.01 -3.58 0.12
CA VAL A 52 -4.98 -2.86 -1.15
C VAL A 52 -4.83 -3.86 -2.27
N SER A 53 -5.75 -3.84 -3.22
CA SER A 53 -5.63 -4.64 -4.44
C SER A 53 -5.27 -3.71 -5.59
N ILE A 54 -4.12 -3.96 -6.20
CA ILE A 54 -3.55 -3.09 -7.23
C ILE A 54 -3.57 -3.83 -8.55
N PRO A 55 -4.46 -3.46 -9.49
CA PRO A 55 -4.42 -4.07 -10.83
C PRO A 55 -3.05 -3.86 -11.46
N VAL A 56 -2.59 -4.85 -12.23
CA VAL A 56 -1.25 -4.78 -12.82
C VAL A 56 -1.10 -3.53 -13.70
N THR A 57 -2.18 -3.07 -14.31
CA THR A 57 -2.16 -1.85 -15.12
C THR A 57 -1.92 -0.58 -14.31
N SER A 58 -2.10 -0.64 -13.00
CA SER A 58 -1.88 0.51 -12.10
C SER A 58 -0.49 0.54 -11.50
N VAL A 59 0.32 -0.49 -11.71
CA VAL A 59 1.62 -0.64 -11.04
C VAL A 59 2.66 0.34 -11.58
N LYS A 60 2.59 0.70 -12.84
CA LYS A 60 3.46 1.70 -13.47
C LYS A 60 4.96 1.44 -13.27
N GLY A 61 5.37 0.18 -13.42
CA GLY A 61 6.79 -0.17 -13.50
C GLY A 61 7.48 -0.53 -12.19
N TYR A 62 6.83 -0.34 -11.05
CA TYR A 62 7.41 -0.72 -9.77
C TYR A 62 6.39 -1.49 -8.95
N ILE A 63 6.73 -2.72 -8.57
CA ILE A 63 5.87 -3.54 -7.72
C ILE A 63 6.17 -3.21 -6.26
N PRO A 64 5.14 -2.81 -5.48
CA PRO A 64 5.34 -2.51 -4.06
C PRO A 64 6.02 -3.65 -3.31
N GLN A 65 6.83 -3.31 -2.34
CA GLN A 65 7.57 -4.26 -1.53
C GLN A 65 7.28 -4.05 -0.06
N LYS A 66 7.55 -5.09 0.73
CA LYS A 66 7.48 -4.96 2.19
C LYS A 66 8.36 -3.80 2.66
N ASP A 67 7.89 -3.08 3.65
CA ASP A 67 8.52 -1.90 4.27
C ASP A 67 8.41 -0.62 3.45
N ASP A 68 7.87 -0.65 2.24
CA ASP A 68 7.48 0.57 1.56
C ASP A 68 6.34 1.25 2.32
N ARG A 69 6.12 2.53 2.04
CA ARG A 69 5.02 3.29 2.64
C ARG A 69 4.00 3.64 1.57
N ILE A 70 2.74 3.74 1.95
CA ILE A 70 1.68 4.00 1.00
C ILE A 70 0.63 4.95 1.59
N VAL A 71 0.10 5.83 0.74
CA VAL A 71 -0.98 6.76 1.07
C VAL A 71 -2.10 6.54 0.06
N GLY A 72 -3.35 6.47 0.53
CA GLY A 72 -4.51 6.14 -0.28
C GLY A 72 -4.99 7.22 -1.23
N GLU A 73 -4.17 8.23 -1.49
CA GLU A 73 -4.47 9.30 -2.44
C GLU A 73 -3.17 9.81 -3.04
N ILE A 74 -3.26 10.52 -4.15
CA ILE A 74 -2.07 11.11 -4.78
C ILE A 74 -1.76 12.42 -4.05
N ILE A 75 -0.57 12.48 -3.46
CA ILE A 75 -0.09 13.66 -2.76
C ILE A 75 1.27 14.06 -3.32
N SER A 76 1.66 15.30 -3.11
CA SER A 76 2.90 15.83 -3.68
C SER A 76 4.12 15.70 -2.76
N ASP A 77 3.94 15.22 -1.55
CA ASP A 77 5.04 15.10 -0.58
C ASP A 77 6.14 14.19 -1.11
N GLU A 78 7.37 14.66 -1.11
CA GLU A 78 8.52 13.89 -1.60
C GLU A 78 8.88 12.75 -0.63
N GLN A 79 8.61 12.94 0.65
CA GLN A 79 8.86 11.93 1.68
C GLN A 79 7.54 11.53 2.31
N PRO A 80 7.44 10.31 2.87
CA PRO A 80 6.15 9.85 3.41
C PRO A 80 5.70 10.73 4.58
N PRO A 81 4.46 11.22 4.53
CA PRO A 81 3.89 11.96 5.66
C PRO A 81 3.55 11.01 6.81
N ASN A 82 3.16 11.58 7.94
CA ASN A 82 2.76 10.78 9.11
C ASN A 82 1.54 9.90 8.84
N THR A 83 0.73 10.26 7.87
CA THR A 83 -0.45 9.47 7.48
C THR A 83 -0.12 8.26 6.63
N ALA A 84 1.11 8.16 6.12
CA ALA A 84 1.52 7.01 5.32
C ALA A 84 1.61 5.76 6.20
N ILE A 85 1.10 4.66 5.68
CA ILE A 85 1.13 3.38 6.38
C ILE A 85 2.22 2.49 5.77
N THR A 86 2.65 1.50 6.52
CA THR A 86 3.76 0.65 6.14
C THR A 86 3.25 -0.65 5.54
N ILE A 87 3.79 -1.03 4.40
CA ILE A 87 3.45 -2.31 3.76
C ILE A 87 4.06 -3.43 4.58
N MET A 88 3.21 -4.34 5.03
CA MET A 88 3.59 -5.47 5.87
C MET A 88 3.77 -6.73 5.06
N SER A 89 2.99 -6.92 4.00
CA SER A 89 3.11 -8.09 3.15
C SER A 89 2.62 -7.77 1.75
N VAL A 90 3.17 -8.48 0.77
CA VAL A 90 2.82 -8.33 -0.64
C VAL A 90 2.64 -9.72 -1.22
N SER A 91 1.54 -9.91 -1.95
CA SER A 91 1.28 -11.14 -2.70
C SER A 91 1.01 -10.75 -4.14
N ASP A 92 1.74 -11.34 -5.07
CA ASP A 92 1.54 -11.04 -6.47
C ASP A 92 0.76 -12.18 -7.16
N PHE A 93 -0.22 -11.78 -7.94
CA PHE A 93 -1.07 -12.69 -8.71
C PHE A 93 -0.90 -12.32 -10.19
N LEU A 94 0.26 -12.67 -10.73
CA LEU A 94 0.65 -12.27 -12.09
C LEU A 94 0.49 -13.41 -13.09
N TYR A 95 -0.58 -14.17 -12.93
CA TYR A 95 -0.92 -15.26 -13.84
C TYR A 95 -2.35 -15.09 -14.33
N GLY A 96 -2.68 -15.81 -15.40
CA GLY A 96 -3.98 -15.69 -16.04
C GLY A 96 -4.02 -14.53 -17.03
N SER A 97 -5.24 -14.07 -17.37
CA SER A 97 -5.39 -12.96 -18.32
C SER A 97 -4.91 -11.64 -17.69
N PRO A 98 -4.43 -10.68 -18.49
CA PRO A 98 -3.96 -9.42 -17.95
C PRO A 98 -4.99 -8.68 -17.09
N SER A 99 -6.27 -8.82 -17.41
CA SER A 99 -7.32 -8.16 -16.63
C SER A 99 -7.50 -8.75 -15.23
N ALA A 100 -7.01 -9.99 -15.00
CA ALA A 100 -7.09 -10.64 -13.69
C ALA A 100 -5.81 -10.48 -12.88
N GLN A 101 -4.73 -10.03 -13.48
CA GLN A 101 -3.45 -9.90 -12.79
C GLN A 101 -3.45 -8.69 -11.85
N HIS A 102 -3.00 -8.91 -10.63
CA HIS A 102 -3.00 -7.86 -9.62
C HIS A 102 -2.00 -8.17 -8.52
N ILE A 103 -1.74 -7.16 -7.70
CA ILE A 103 -0.90 -7.25 -6.52
C ILE A 103 -1.79 -6.99 -5.30
N GLU A 104 -1.69 -7.83 -4.28
CA GLU A 104 -2.40 -7.63 -3.02
C GLU A 104 -1.41 -7.21 -1.95
N VAL A 105 -1.73 -6.15 -1.24
CA VAL A 105 -0.87 -5.55 -0.23
C VAL A 105 -1.65 -5.45 1.07
N ILE A 106 -0.99 -5.81 2.17
CA ILE A 106 -1.50 -5.55 3.52
C ILE A 106 -0.58 -4.55 4.17
N ALA A 107 -1.16 -3.47 4.68
CA ALA A 107 -0.41 -2.37 5.29
C ALA A 107 -1.07 -1.91 6.58
N LYS A 108 -0.28 -1.31 7.45
CA LYS A 108 -0.79 -0.72 8.68
C LYS A 108 0.16 0.31 9.32
#